data_2783bab8648350729bdfb915627aa6e4
#
_entry.id   2783bab8648350729bdfb915627aa6e4
#
_cell.length_a   1.000
_cell.length_b   1.000
_cell.length_c   1.000
_cell.angle_alpha   90.00
_cell.angle_beta   90.00
_cell.angle_gamma   90.00
#
_symmetry.space_group_name_H-M   'P 1'
#
loop_
_entity.id
_entity.type
_entity.pdbx_description
1 polymer ?
#
loop_
_entity_poly.entity_id
_entity_poly.type
_entity_poly.pdbx_seq_one_letter_code
_entity_poly.pdbx_strand_id
1 'polypeptide(L)'
;MATLPARAGTLLHRLWWWTRDYAYAVRWQAEATLSRSRAEEFLPGAGSPVLIIPGVYEPWRFMLPLVRELHRCGHPVHVLDPLRNNRVPVTVGSRLVDAYLESSGLTGVTILAHSKGGLVGKHVMTFGSHAERVRAMVAVAAPFGGSRYARYLPGRTLRAFSPVDPTIRLLAEAPEVNARIVSLFPEFDPHIPEGSELLGALNVRVRTGGHFRILAHPETIDVVCGVASGRYDLSGSTGE
;
A
#
# COMPACT_ATOMS: atom_id res chain seq x y z
N MET A 1 -34.24 28.48 -10.38
CA MET A 1 -33.06 27.62 -10.37
C MET A 1 -33.28 26.54 -9.31
N ALA A 2 -33.57 25.33 -9.72
CA ALA A 2 -33.83 24.21 -8.79
C ALA A 2 -32.47 23.75 -8.23
N THR A 3 -32.24 23.92 -6.93
CA THR A 3 -31.09 23.38 -6.22
C THR A 3 -31.21 21.84 -6.21
N LEU A 4 -30.28 21.14 -6.86
CA LEU A 4 -30.19 19.68 -6.76
C LEU A 4 -30.11 19.29 -5.26
N PRO A 5 -30.86 18.27 -4.81
CA PRO A 5 -30.80 17.83 -3.44
C PRO A 5 -29.37 17.38 -3.08
N ALA A 6 -28.89 17.72 -1.88
CA ALA A 6 -27.52 17.48 -1.41
C ALA A 6 -27.03 16.02 -1.63
N ARG A 7 -27.94 15.03 -1.63
CA ARG A 7 -27.66 13.63 -1.94
C ARG A 7 -27.28 13.37 -3.41
N ALA A 8 -27.85 14.12 -4.37
CA ALA A 8 -27.53 13.97 -5.79
C ALA A 8 -26.14 14.52 -6.10
N GLY A 9 -25.75 15.64 -5.49
CA GLY A 9 -24.41 16.21 -5.60
C GLY A 9 -23.33 15.24 -5.09
N THR A 10 -23.60 14.53 -4.00
CA THR A 10 -22.68 13.52 -3.43
C THR A 10 -22.53 12.31 -4.35
N LEU A 11 -23.60 11.83 -4.98
CA LEU A 11 -23.56 10.71 -5.92
C LEU A 11 -22.79 11.05 -7.19
N LEU A 12 -23.05 12.21 -7.80
CA LEU A 12 -22.33 12.69 -8.99
C LEU A 12 -20.84 12.87 -8.69
N HIS A 13 -20.48 13.39 -7.52
CA HIS A 13 -19.10 13.55 -7.10
C HIS A 13 -18.39 12.20 -6.92
N ARG A 14 -19.05 11.21 -6.32
CA ARG A 14 -18.52 9.84 -6.17
C ARG A 14 -18.35 9.14 -7.52
N LEU A 15 -19.30 9.27 -8.45
CA LEU A 15 -19.19 8.75 -9.82
C LEU A 15 -18.01 9.39 -10.56
N TRP A 16 -17.84 10.71 -10.42
CA TRP A 16 -16.73 11.42 -11.04
C TRP A 16 -15.37 10.96 -10.47
N TRP A 17 -15.24 10.79 -9.15
CA TRP A 17 -14.05 10.21 -8.54
C TRP A 17 -13.79 8.79 -9.05
N TRP A 18 -14.83 7.98 -9.11
CA TRP A 18 -14.73 6.60 -9.56
C TRP A 18 -14.22 6.51 -11.00
N THR A 19 -14.79 7.31 -11.91
CA THR A 19 -14.35 7.38 -13.31
C THR A 19 -12.88 7.78 -13.43
N ARG A 20 -12.45 8.79 -12.69
CA ARG A 20 -11.05 9.23 -12.71
C ARG A 20 -10.09 8.23 -12.10
N ASP A 21 -10.53 7.48 -11.10
CA ASP A 21 -9.74 6.44 -10.46
C ASP A 21 -9.48 5.28 -11.42
N TYR A 22 -10.51 4.82 -12.12
CA TYR A 22 -10.35 3.77 -13.13
C TYR A 22 -9.58 4.24 -14.37
N ALA A 23 -9.76 5.48 -14.80
CA ALA A 23 -8.94 6.06 -15.86
C ALA A 23 -7.45 6.08 -15.47
N TYR A 24 -7.15 6.40 -14.22
CA TYR A 24 -5.80 6.30 -13.66
C TYR A 24 -5.30 4.84 -13.67
N ALA A 25 -6.10 3.90 -13.17
CA ALA A 25 -5.75 2.48 -13.12
C ALA A 25 -5.45 1.92 -14.51
N VAL A 26 -6.31 2.19 -15.50
CA VAL A 26 -6.11 1.74 -16.90
C VAL A 26 -4.84 2.33 -17.49
N ARG A 27 -4.63 3.65 -17.31
CA ARG A 27 -3.41 4.33 -17.78
C ARG A 27 -2.16 3.70 -17.21
N TRP A 28 -2.09 3.50 -15.89
CA TRP A 28 -0.89 2.98 -15.24
C TRP A 28 -0.70 1.48 -15.44
N GLN A 29 -1.77 0.73 -15.65
CA GLN A 29 -1.67 -0.67 -16.07
C GLN A 29 -1.09 -0.79 -17.49
N ALA A 30 -1.52 0.08 -18.41
CA ALA A 30 -0.94 0.16 -19.75
C ALA A 30 0.54 0.61 -19.68
N GLU A 31 0.84 1.67 -18.94
CA GLU A 31 2.21 2.15 -18.72
C GLU A 31 3.10 1.06 -18.12
N ALA A 32 2.61 0.34 -17.10
CA ALA A 32 3.33 -0.76 -16.47
C ALA A 32 3.66 -1.92 -17.43
N THR A 33 2.80 -2.13 -18.43
CA THR A 33 3.00 -3.15 -19.47
C THR A 33 3.96 -2.68 -20.57
N LEU A 34 3.89 -1.40 -20.93
CA LEU A 34 4.70 -0.81 -22.02
C LEU A 34 6.05 -0.28 -21.53
N SER A 35 6.18 0.01 -20.25
CA SER A 35 7.39 0.58 -19.66
C SER A 35 8.58 -0.36 -19.78
N ARG A 36 9.70 0.22 -20.22
CA ARG A 36 11.01 -0.44 -20.29
C ARG A 36 11.86 -0.17 -19.05
N SER A 37 11.32 0.52 -18.04
CA SER A 37 12.02 0.78 -16.78
C SER A 37 12.44 -0.54 -16.12
N ARG A 38 13.69 -0.60 -15.72
CA ARG A 38 14.29 -1.75 -15.07
C ARG A 38 14.45 -1.47 -13.58
N ALA A 39 14.33 -2.49 -12.75
CA ALA A 39 14.42 -2.36 -11.29
C ALA A 39 15.79 -1.79 -10.85
N GLU A 40 16.86 -2.21 -11.56
CA GLU A 40 18.21 -1.81 -11.26
C GLU A 40 18.47 -0.31 -11.39
N GLU A 41 17.66 0.40 -12.19
CA GLU A 41 17.74 1.86 -12.35
C GLU A 41 17.44 2.62 -11.04
N PHE A 42 16.71 2.00 -10.13
CA PHE A 42 16.25 2.60 -8.88
C PHE A 42 17.05 2.14 -7.65
N LEU A 43 18.03 1.26 -7.83
CA LEU A 43 18.87 0.78 -6.71
C LEU A 43 19.88 1.81 -6.19
N PRO A 44 20.46 2.70 -7.02
CA PRO A 44 21.40 3.71 -6.52
C PRO A 44 20.71 4.69 -5.55
N GLY A 45 21.37 5.00 -4.43
CA GLY A 45 20.90 5.99 -3.46
C GLY A 45 21.66 5.85 -2.15
N ALA A 46 21.76 6.96 -1.40
CA ALA A 46 22.43 7.00 -0.11
C ALA A 46 21.44 6.99 1.08
N GLY A 47 20.16 7.14 0.80
CA GLY A 47 19.09 7.11 1.79
C GLY A 47 18.74 5.70 2.28
N SER A 48 17.82 5.60 3.23
CA SER A 48 17.32 4.31 3.70
C SER A 48 16.62 3.54 2.58
N PRO A 49 16.81 2.21 2.49
CA PRO A 49 16.19 1.41 1.43
C PRO A 49 14.67 1.36 1.56
N VAL A 50 14.00 1.40 0.40
CA VAL A 50 12.55 1.26 0.32
C VAL A 50 12.20 0.03 -0.49
N LEU A 51 11.34 -0.84 0.07
CA LEU A 51 10.86 -2.05 -0.58
C LEU A 51 9.42 -1.87 -1.04
N ILE A 52 9.17 -2.10 -2.33
CA ILE A 52 7.84 -1.92 -2.94
C ILE A 52 7.05 -3.23 -2.92
N ILE A 53 5.83 -3.17 -2.39
CA ILE A 53 4.88 -4.29 -2.42
C ILE A 53 3.58 -3.82 -3.10
N PRO A 54 3.34 -4.17 -4.37
CA PRO A 54 2.17 -3.74 -5.12
C PRO A 54 0.87 -4.42 -4.65
N GLY A 55 -0.25 -3.90 -5.11
CA GLY A 55 -1.58 -4.49 -4.91
C GLY A 55 -1.79 -5.78 -5.72
N VAL A 56 -2.97 -6.38 -5.57
CA VAL A 56 -3.35 -7.56 -6.35
C VAL A 56 -3.53 -7.19 -7.83
N TYR A 57 -3.02 -8.02 -8.74
CA TYR A 57 -2.98 -7.81 -10.20
C TYR A 57 -2.11 -6.63 -10.65
N GLU A 58 -1.33 -6.02 -9.75
CA GLU A 58 -0.43 -4.93 -10.05
C GLU A 58 1.01 -5.42 -10.18
N PRO A 59 1.69 -5.20 -11.31
CA PRO A 59 3.13 -5.29 -11.35
C PRO A 59 3.75 -4.10 -10.59
N TRP A 60 5.00 -4.20 -10.14
CA TRP A 60 5.66 -3.11 -9.42
C TRP A 60 5.68 -1.78 -10.20
N ARG A 61 5.70 -1.86 -11.54
CA ARG A 61 5.66 -0.68 -12.43
C ARG A 61 4.35 0.10 -12.34
N PHE A 62 3.28 -0.48 -11.80
CA PHE A 62 2.06 0.26 -11.49
C PHE A 62 2.31 1.37 -10.47
N MET A 63 3.31 1.18 -9.59
CA MET A 63 3.71 2.14 -8.58
C MET A 63 4.85 3.08 -9.04
N LEU A 64 5.20 3.11 -10.33
CA LEU A 64 6.28 3.94 -10.88
C LEU A 64 6.23 5.43 -10.46
N PRO A 65 5.07 6.09 -10.31
CA PRO A 65 5.05 7.46 -9.81
C PRO A 65 5.75 7.60 -8.46
N LEU A 66 5.45 6.72 -7.51
CA LEU A 66 6.06 6.74 -6.19
C LEU A 66 7.51 6.23 -6.19
N VAL A 67 7.80 5.20 -7.00
CA VAL A 67 9.16 4.68 -7.17
C VAL A 67 10.12 5.78 -7.65
N ARG A 68 9.72 6.54 -8.68
CA ARG A 68 10.52 7.63 -9.24
C ARG A 68 10.73 8.76 -8.23
N GLU A 69 9.70 9.12 -7.45
CA GLU A 69 9.82 10.17 -6.44
C GLU A 69 10.71 9.74 -5.26
N LEU A 70 10.58 8.53 -4.77
CA LEU A 70 11.46 7.99 -3.75
C LEU A 70 12.92 7.97 -4.20
N HIS A 71 13.17 7.53 -5.44
CA HIS A 71 14.51 7.53 -6.00
C HIS A 71 15.05 8.95 -6.16
N ARG A 72 14.21 9.91 -6.62
CA ARG A 72 14.56 11.34 -6.69
C ARG A 72 14.88 11.93 -5.32
N CYS A 73 14.22 11.44 -4.25
CA CYS A 73 14.55 11.79 -2.86
C CYS A 73 15.84 11.12 -2.34
N GLY A 74 16.54 10.35 -3.17
CA GLY A 74 17.83 9.72 -2.83
C GLY A 74 17.73 8.35 -2.16
N HIS A 75 16.55 7.72 -2.16
CA HIS A 75 16.35 6.40 -1.59
C HIS A 75 16.60 5.30 -2.62
N PRO A 76 17.39 4.27 -2.32
CA PRO A 76 17.42 3.04 -3.12
C PRO A 76 16.06 2.34 -3.02
N VAL A 77 15.46 2.05 -4.19
CA VAL A 77 14.15 1.43 -4.27
C VAL A 77 14.27 0.01 -4.78
N HIS A 78 13.83 -0.92 -3.97
CA HIS A 78 13.87 -2.35 -4.21
C HIS A 78 12.48 -2.87 -4.61
N VAL A 79 12.45 -3.80 -5.55
CA VAL A 79 11.21 -4.46 -6.00
C VAL A 79 11.39 -5.97 -5.96
N LEU A 80 10.31 -6.70 -5.75
CA LEU A 80 10.32 -8.16 -5.72
C LEU A 80 9.76 -8.72 -7.03
N ASP A 81 10.62 -9.10 -7.96
CA ASP A 81 10.19 -9.75 -9.20
C ASP A 81 9.40 -11.05 -8.97
N PRO A 82 9.73 -11.90 -7.97
CA PRO A 82 8.94 -13.10 -7.68
C PRO A 82 7.47 -12.84 -7.31
N LEU A 83 7.14 -11.65 -6.79
CA LEU A 83 5.73 -11.27 -6.54
C LEU A 83 4.94 -11.07 -7.83
N ARG A 84 5.61 -10.75 -8.95
CA ARG A 84 4.97 -10.45 -10.24
C ARG A 84 3.83 -9.44 -10.06
N ASN A 85 2.58 -9.89 -10.27
CA ASN A 85 1.37 -9.08 -10.09
C ASN A 85 0.62 -9.44 -8.78
N ASN A 86 1.33 -9.90 -7.77
CA ASN A 86 0.89 -10.17 -6.40
C ASN A 86 -0.43 -10.96 -6.29
N ARG A 87 -0.57 -12.05 -7.07
CA ARG A 87 -1.76 -12.94 -7.02
C ARG A 87 -1.67 -14.02 -5.95
N VAL A 88 -0.49 -14.26 -5.40
CA VAL A 88 -0.24 -15.29 -4.39
C VAL A 88 -0.96 -14.97 -3.06
N PRO A 89 -1.27 -15.95 -2.19
CA PRO A 89 -1.77 -15.68 -0.83
C PRO A 89 -0.86 -14.72 -0.05
N VAL A 90 -1.41 -13.99 0.91
CA VAL A 90 -0.65 -13.04 1.76
C VAL A 90 0.54 -13.74 2.43
N THR A 91 0.33 -14.93 2.97
CA THR A 91 1.39 -15.73 3.63
C THR A 91 2.50 -16.15 2.67
N VAL A 92 2.19 -16.41 1.40
CA VAL A 92 3.20 -16.72 0.37
C VAL A 92 3.97 -15.45 -0.01
N GLY A 93 3.26 -14.33 -0.21
CA GLY A 93 3.89 -13.03 -0.47
C GLY A 93 4.84 -12.62 0.65
N SER A 94 4.42 -12.82 1.89
CA SER A 94 5.25 -12.56 3.09
C SER A 94 6.55 -13.37 3.08
N ARG A 95 6.49 -14.67 2.77
CA ARG A 95 7.70 -15.49 2.66
C ARG A 95 8.65 -15.03 1.55
N LEU A 96 8.11 -14.54 0.43
CA LEU A 96 8.93 -13.99 -0.66
C LEU A 96 9.64 -12.70 -0.21
N VAL A 97 8.96 -11.85 0.54
CA VAL A 97 9.56 -10.63 1.13
C VAL A 97 10.65 -11.01 2.13
N ASP A 98 10.37 -11.95 3.01
CA ASP A 98 11.29 -12.40 4.05
C ASP A 98 12.58 -13.00 3.44
N ALA A 99 12.43 -13.87 2.43
CA ALA A 99 13.56 -14.43 1.69
C ALA A 99 14.37 -13.33 0.94
N TYR A 100 13.71 -12.29 0.46
CA TYR A 100 14.40 -11.16 -0.15
C TYR A 100 15.20 -10.36 0.90
N LEU A 101 14.63 -10.09 2.06
CA LEU A 101 15.34 -9.42 3.16
C LEU A 101 16.56 -10.23 3.61
N GLU A 102 16.44 -11.56 3.66
CA GLU A 102 17.55 -12.46 3.96
C GLU A 102 18.66 -12.36 2.91
N SER A 103 18.33 -12.59 1.65
CA SER A 103 19.32 -12.67 0.57
C SER A 103 19.98 -11.34 0.23
N SER A 104 19.27 -10.23 0.37
CA SER A 104 19.80 -8.88 0.11
C SER A 104 20.62 -8.31 1.26
N GLY A 105 20.48 -8.82 2.48
CA GLY A 105 21.12 -8.28 3.67
C GLY A 105 20.60 -6.89 4.09
N LEU A 106 19.53 -6.38 3.48
CA LEU A 106 18.98 -5.06 3.78
C LEU A 106 18.51 -4.96 5.21
N THR A 107 18.77 -3.80 5.83
CA THR A 107 18.31 -3.43 7.19
C THR A 107 17.75 -2.01 7.17
N GLY A 108 16.94 -1.66 8.17
CA GLY A 108 16.32 -0.33 8.24
C GLY A 108 15.34 -0.04 7.10
N VAL A 109 14.76 -1.09 6.51
CA VAL A 109 13.90 -1.01 5.33
C VAL A 109 12.59 -0.31 5.65
N THR A 110 12.19 0.63 4.80
CA THR A 110 10.80 1.11 4.77
C THR A 110 10.02 0.34 3.70
N ILE A 111 8.93 -0.29 4.07
CA ILE A 111 8.02 -0.91 3.10
C ILE A 111 7.05 0.16 2.58
N LEU A 112 6.96 0.31 1.25
CA LEU A 112 5.88 1.02 0.59
C LEU A 112 4.93 0.00 -0.04
N ALA A 113 3.73 -0.07 0.47
CA ALA A 113 2.75 -1.07 0.07
C ALA A 113 1.47 -0.43 -0.45
N HIS A 114 0.88 -1.00 -1.50
CA HIS A 114 -0.43 -0.62 -2.00
C HIS A 114 -1.45 -1.75 -1.79
N SER A 115 -2.65 -1.39 -1.34
CA SER A 115 -3.78 -2.32 -1.26
C SER A 115 -3.41 -3.64 -0.56
N LYS A 116 -3.52 -4.80 -1.22
CA LYS A 116 -3.08 -6.10 -0.72
C LYS A 116 -1.64 -6.12 -0.20
N GLY A 117 -0.76 -5.31 -0.81
CA GLY A 117 0.62 -5.19 -0.37
C GLY A 117 0.74 -4.82 1.10
N GLY A 118 -0.19 -4.01 1.62
CA GLY A 118 -0.23 -3.64 3.04
C GLY A 118 -0.49 -4.83 3.97
N LEU A 119 -1.31 -5.79 3.54
CA LEU A 119 -1.51 -7.05 4.29
C LEU A 119 -0.24 -7.92 4.29
N VAL A 120 0.43 -7.99 3.13
CA VAL A 120 1.71 -8.72 2.99
C VAL A 120 2.77 -8.07 3.89
N GLY A 121 2.92 -6.74 3.82
CA GLY A 121 3.87 -5.99 4.64
C GLY A 121 3.62 -6.14 6.13
N LYS A 122 2.36 -6.01 6.58
CA LYS A 122 2.01 -6.21 7.99
C LYS A 122 2.30 -7.66 8.42
N HIS A 123 2.02 -8.65 7.57
CA HIS A 123 2.33 -10.06 7.88
C HIS A 123 3.84 -10.28 8.04
N VAL A 124 4.69 -9.65 7.20
CA VAL A 124 6.16 -9.70 7.36
C VAL A 124 6.57 -9.07 8.68
N MET A 125 6.07 -7.88 8.99
CA MET A 125 6.44 -7.15 10.22
C MET A 125 6.03 -7.89 11.49
N THR A 126 4.98 -8.72 11.42
CA THR A 126 4.45 -9.45 12.58
C THR A 126 5.05 -10.85 12.71
N PHE A 127 5.18 -11.58 11.61
CA PHE A 127 5.49 -13.03 11.62
C PHE A 127 6.73 -13.41 10.79
N GLY A 128 7.37 -12.44 10.12
CA GLY A 128 8.56 -12.70 9.31
C GLY A 128 9.78 -13.01 10.17
N SER A 129 10.64 -13.89 9.68
CA SER A 129 11.90 -14.26 10.35
C SER A 129 12.91 -13.09 10.36
N HIS A 130 12.71 -12.07 9.52
CA HIS A 130 13.54 -10.88 9.42
C HIS A 130 12.72 -9.60 9.65
N ALA A 131 11.67 -9.68 10.48
CA ALA A 131 10.79 -8.54 10.79
C ALA A 131 11.54 -7.34 11.41
N GLU A 132 12.63 -7.59 12.13
CA GLU A 132 13.50 -6.59 12.74
C GLU A 132 14.23 -5.72 11.70
N ARG A 133 14.39 -6.20 10.49
CA ARG A 133 15.00 -5.43 9.39
C ARG A 133 14.07 -4.38 8.80
N VAL A 134 12.76 -4.48 9.08
CA VAL A 134 11.74 -3.53 8.63
C VAL A 134 11.57 -2.45 9.70
N ARG A 135 12.01 -1.23 9.38
CA ARG A 135 11.88 -0.08 10.27
C ARG A 135 10.44 0.43 10.34
N ALA A 136 9.80 0.61 9.19
CA ALA A 136 8.46 1.17 9.08
C ALA A 136 7.74 0.68 7.82
N MET A 137 6.43 0.89 7.75
CA MET A 137 5.64 0.68 6.55
C MET A 137 4.74 1.89 6.27
N VAL A 138 4.67 2.30 5.00
CA VAL A 138 3.61 3.15 4.49
C VAL A 138 2.66 2.27 3.67
N ALA A 139 1.44 2.10 4.15
CA ALA A 139 0.40 1.30 3.51
C ALA A 139 -0.64 2.24 2.88
N VAL A 140 -0.74 2.23 1.55
CA VAL A 140 -1.66 3.06 0.79
C VAL A 140 -2.90 2.25 0.43
N ALA A 141 -4.08 2.69 0.85
CA ALA A 141 -5.36 2.04 0.59
C ALA A 141 -5.36 0.53 0.89
N ALA A 142 -4.81 0.14 2.06
CA ALA A 142 -4.72 -1.26 2.45
C ALA A 142 -6.01 -1.74 3.17
N PRO A 143 -6.58 -2.91 2.79
CA PRO A 143 -7.80 -3.43 3.38
C PRO A 143 -7.51 -4.17 4.70
N PHE A 144 -7.03 -3.48 5.74
CA PHE A 144 -6.68 -4.09 7.02
C PHE A 144 -7.87 -4.79 7.70
N GLY A 145 -9.07 -4.21 7.59
CA GLY A 145 -10.31 -4.82 8.05
C GLY A 145 -11.02 -5.71 7.01
N GLY A 146 -10.38 -5.90 5.85
CA GLY A 146 -11.01 -6.56 4.71
C GLY A 146 -11.94 -5.63 3.91
N SER A 147 -12.74 -6.23 3.04
CA SER A 147 -13.79 -5.55 2.27
C SER A 147 -15.04 -6.42 2.18
N ARG A 148 -16.19 -5.86 2.56
CA ARG A 148 -17.50 -6.55 2.43
C ARG A 148 -17.81 -6.97 1.00
N TYR A 149 -17.23 -6.30 0.00
CA TYR A 149 -17.43 -6.62 -1.40
C TYR A 149 -16.68 -7.89 -1.82
N ALA A 150 -15.64 -8.30 -1.08
CA ALA A 150 -14.80 -9.46 -1.43
C ALA A 150 -15.61 -10.76 -1.58
N ARG A 151 -16.68 -10.94 -0.79
CA ARG A 151 -17.55 -12.12 -0.86
C ARG A 151 -18.28 -12.28 -2.19
N TYR A 152 -18.49 -11.17 -2.92
CA TYR A 152 -19.18 -11.16 -4.21
C TYR A 152 -18.24 -11.24 -5.41
N LEU A 153 -16.92 -11.11 -5.17
CA LEU A 153 -15.93 -11.10 -6.22
C LEU A 153 -15.57 -12.53 -6.68
N PRO A 154 -15.28 -12.73 -7.97
CA PRO A 154 -14.89 -14.04 -8.49
C PRO A 154 -13.46 -14.40 -8.07
N GLY A 155 -13.23 -15.70 -7.81
CA GLY A 155 -11.90 -16.25 -7.55
C GLY A 155 -11.43 -16.15 -6.09
N ARG A 156 -10.55 -17.08 -5.72
CA ARG A 156 -10.01 -17.20 -4.35
C ARG A 156 -9.19 -15.98 -3.93
N THR A 157 -8.43 -15.41 -4.86
CA THR A 157 -7.53 -14.28 -4.60
C THR A 157 -8.29 -13.04 -4.09
N LEU A 158 -9.46 -12.73 -4.67
CA LEU A 158 -10.25 -11.57 -4.27
C LEU A 158 -11.13 -11.86 -3.05
N ARG A 159 -11.61 -13.11 -2.90
CA ARG A 159 -12.38 -13.51 -1.71
C ARG A 159 -11.55 -13.52 -0.43
N ALA A 160 -10.22 -13.65 -0.55
CA ALA A 160 -9.29 -13.54 0.59
C ALA A 160 -9.26 -12.15 1.24
N PHE A 161 -9.92 -11.14 0.64
CA PHE A 161 -10.14 -9.85 1.30
C PHE A 161 -11.41 -9.78 2.14
N SER A 162 -12.13 -10.89 2.28
CA SER A 162 -13.32 -10.93 3.16
C SER A 162 -12.93 -10.63 4.62
N PRO A 163 -13.71 -9.83 5.37
CA PRO A 163 -13.46 -9.58 6.79
C PRO A 163 -13.43 -10.84 7.66
N VAL A 164 -13.99 -11.95 7.15
CA VAL A 164 -13.97 -13.24 7.85
C VAL A 164 -12.81 -14.15 7.42
N ASP A 165 -11.94 -13.69 6.51
CA ASP A 165 -10.76 -14.45 6.10
C ASP A 165 -9.81 -14.66 7.29
N PRO A 166 -9.29 -15.88 7.49
CA PRO A 166 -8.41 -16.18 8.63
C PRO A 166 -7.18 -15.27 8.69
N THR A 167 -6.59 -14.90 7.54
CA THR A 167 -5.41 -14.03 7.50
C THR A 167 -5.75 -12.61 7.93
N ILE A 168 -6.91 -12.07 7.52
CA ILE A 168 -7.38 -10.74 7.95
C ILE A 168 -7.57 -10.73 9.47
N ARG A 169 -8.23 -11.75 10.02
CA ARG A 169 -8.44 -11.87 11.47
C ARG A 169 -7.13 -11.99 12.24
N LEU A 170 -6.24 -12.88 11.78
CA LEU A 170 -4.92 -13.05 12.39
C LEU A 170 -4.14 -11.73 12.46
N LEU A 171 -4.16 -10.95 11.37
CA LEU A 171 -3.49 -9.64 11.34
C LEU A 171 -4.18 -8.61 12.24
N ALA A 172 -5.50 -8.67 12.40
CA ALA A 172 -6.24 -7.78 13.30
C ALA A 172 -5.89 -8.05 14.78
N GLU A 173 -5.58 -9.30 15.13
CA GLU A 173 -5.20 -9.74 16.47
C GLU A 173 -3.73 -9.42 16.84
N ALA A 174 -2.94 -8.87 15.92
CA ALA A 174 -1.53 -8.52 16.10
C ALA A 174 -1.32 -6.99 15.96
N PRO A 175 -1.59 -6.20 17.00
CA PRO A 175 -1.48 -4.74 16.96
C PRO A 175 -0.07 -4.21 17.20
N GLU A 176 0.89 -5.02 17.66
CA GLU A 176 2.19 -4.59 18.18
C GLU A 176 3.02 -3.82 17.14
N VAL A 177 2.86 -4.17 15.85
CA VAL A 177 3.60 -3.52 14.76
C VAL A 177 2.92 -2.25 14.25
N ASN A 178 1.67 -1.99 14.65
CA ASN A 178 0.85 -0.92 14.07
C ASN A 178 1.47 0.47 14.30
N ALA A 179 2.15 0.69 15.42
CA ALA A 179 2.83 1.95 15.72
C ALA A 179 3.93 2.30 14.68
N ARG A 180 4.46 1.30 13.96
CA ARG A 180 5.43 1.47 12.87
C ARG A 180 4.80 1.55 11.49
N ILE A 181 3.47 1.68 11.41
CA ILE A 181 2.71 1.74 10.16
C ILE A 181 2.07 3.12 10.01
N VAL A 182 2.23 3.71 8.83
CA VAL A 182 1.44 4.84 8.37
C VAL A 182 0.39 4.32 7.40
N SER A 183 -0.88 4.44 7.75
CA SER A 183 -1.99 4.08 6.87
C SER A 183 -2.50 5.32 6.13
N LEU A 184 -2.27 5.37 4.83
CA LEU A 184 -2.76 6.41 3.92
C LEU A 184 -4.01 5.92 3.21
N PHE A 185 -5.09 6.70 3.26
CA PHE A 185 -6.34 6.32 2.60
C PHE A 185 -7.12 7.53 2.09
N PRO A 186 -7.91 7.37 1.00
CA PRO A 186 -8.69 8.46 0.44
C PRO A 186 -9.96 8.72 1.24
N GLU A 187 -10.57 9.89 1.08
CA GLU A 187 -11.90 10.20 1.64
C GLU A 187 -12.99 9.24 1.14
N PHE A 188 -12.82 8.71 -0.08
CA PHE A 188 -13.73 7.75 -0.69
C PHE A 188 -12.94 6.67 -1.42
N ASP A 189 -13.05 5.42 -0.96
CA ASP A 189 -12.51 4.24 -1.61
C ASP A 189 -13.65 3.33 -2.08
N PRO A 190 -13.82 3.13 -3.41
CA PRO A 190 -14.87 2.27 -3.92
C PRO A 190 -14.62 0.77 -3.70
N HIS A 191 -13.40 0.38 -3.37
CA HIS A 191 -12.99 -1.02 -3.15
C HIS A 191 -13.02 -1.42 -1.67
N ILE A 192 -12.80 -0.44 -0.77
CA ILE A 192 -12.69 -0.68 0.68
C ILE A 192 -13.70 0.24 1.40
N PRO A 193 -14.99 -0.09 1.36
CA PRO A 193 -16.03 0.73 1.99
C PRO A 193 -15.91 0.79 3.53
N GLU A 194 -15.18 -0.13 4.13
CA GLU A 194 -14.85 -0.15 5.56
C GLU A 194 -13.78 0.88 5.93
N GLY A 195 -13.04 1.41 4.93
CA GLY A 195 -11.87 2.25 5.16
C GLY A 195 -10.59 1.44 5.38
N SER A 196 -9.48 2.17 5.48
CA SER A 196 -8.15 1.58 5.71
C SER A 196 -7.54 2.04 7.04
N GLU A 197 -8.34 2.64 7.92
CA GLU A 197 -7.87 2.99 9.26
C GLU A 197 -7.36 1.75 10.00
N LEU A 198 -6.21 1.91 10.66
CA LEU A 198 -5.58 0.87 11.46
C LEU A 198 -5.36 1.39 12.87
N LEU A 199 -6.00 0.77 13.85
CA LEU A 199 -5.86 1.15 15.26
C LEU A 199 -4.39 1.02 15.70
N GLY A 200 -3.85 2.06 16.35
CA GLY A 200 -2.46 2.11 16.79
C GLY A 200 -1.47 2.52 15.70
N ALA A 201 -1.92 2.75 14.45
CA ALA A 201 -1.10 3.31 13.37
C ALA A 201 -1.26 4.82 13.25
N LEU A 202 -0.33 5.49 12.57
CA LEU A 202 -0.53 6.86 12.10
C LEU A 202 -1.48 6.83 10.89
N ASN A 203 -2.72 7.27 11.10
CA ASN A 203 -3.75 7.28 10.07
C ASN A 203 -3.79 8.64 9.38
N VAL A 204 -3.60 8.68 8.06
CA VAL A 204 -3.58 9.90 7.23
C VAL A 204 -4.66 9.79 6.15
N ARG A 205 -5.69 10.63 6.27
CA ARG A 205 -6.76 10.74 5.28
C ARG A 205 -6.40 11.77 4.23
N VAL A 206 -6.17 11.31 3.00
CA VAL A 206 -5.82 12.14 1.86
C VAL A 206 -7.09 12.69 1.19
N ARG A 207 -7.11 13.99 0.89
CA ARG A 207 -8.27 14.69 0.28
C ARG A 207 -8.45 14.33 -1.21
N THR A 208 -8.71 13.07 -1.47
CA THR A 208 -8.99 12.52 -2.81
C THR A 208 -10.01 11.40 -2.73
N GLY A 209 -10.58 11.03 -3.89
CA GLY A 209 -11.38 9.82 -4.02
C GLY A 209 -10.72 8.85 -4.98
N GLY A 210 -10.87 7.55 -4.71
CA GLY A 210 -10.37 6.47 -5.53
C GLY A 210 -9.28 5.64 -4.88
N HIS A 211 -9.25 4.38 -5.21
CA HIS A 211 -8.34 3.38 -4.67
C HIS A 211 -6.92 3.47 -5.24
N PHE A 212 -6.82 3.86 -6.53
CA PHE A 212 -5.56 3.85 -7.29
C PHE A 212 -4.94 5.25 -7.41
N ARG A 213 -5.75 6.29 -7.65
CA ARG A 213 -5.26 7.67 -7.85
C ARG A 213 -4.53 8.24 -6.65
N ILE A 214 -4.83 7.78 -5.46
CA ILE A 214 -4.16 8.18 -4.23
C ILE A 214 -2.63 7.98 -4.33
N LEU A 215 -2.16 6.98 -5.10
CA LEU A 215 -0.72 6.71 -5.31
C LEU A 215 0.05 7.89 -5.93
N ALA A 216 -0.62 8.74 -6.73
CA ALA A 216 0.01 9.90 -7.35
C ALA A 216 -0.40 11.23 -6.69
N HIS A 217 -1.07 11.18 -5.55
CA HIS A 217 -1.47 12.41 -4.86
C HIS A 217 -0.25 13.07 -4.20
N PRO A 218 -0.07 14.41 -4.32
CA PRO A 218 1.10 15.10 -3.74
C PRO A 218 1.29 14.84 -2.24
N GLU A 219 0.21 14.84 -1.47
CA GLU A 219 0.24 14.54 -0.04
C GLU A 219 0.72 13.11 0.24
N THR A 220 0.32 12.13 -0.56
CA THR A 220 0.82 10.74 -0.47
C THR A 220 2.33 10.71 -0.72
N ILE A 221 2.79 11.40 -1.76
CA ILE A 221 4.21 11.47 -2.12
C ILE A 221 5.01 12.10 -0.97
N ASP A 222 4.54 13.21 -0.40
CA ASP A 222 5.24 13.88 0.71
C ASP A 222 5.33 13.00 1.96
N VAL A 223 4.24 12.34 2.34
CA VAL A 223 4.24 11.41 3.48
C VAL A 223 5.18 10.23 3.23
N VAL A 224 5.13 9.62 2.04
CA VAL A 224 5.98 8.48 1.68
C VAL A 224 7.47 8.86 1.74
N CYS A 225 7.87 9.97 1.12
CA CYS A 225 9.24 10.48 1.19
C CYS A 225 9.62 10.86 2.62
N GLY A 226 8.70 11.43 3.37
CA GLY A 226 8.93 11.82 4.77
C GLY A 226 9.18 10.63 5.69
N VAL A 227 8.41 9.56 5.54
CA VAL A 227 8.64 8.32 6.30
C VAL A 227 9.95 7.67 5.90
N ALA A 228 10.23 7.56 4.60
CA ALA A 228 11.48 6.99 4.10
C ALA A 228 12.71 7.75 4.64
N SER A 229 12.63 9.08 4.70
CA SER A 229 13.71 9.96 5.23
C SER A 229 13.75 10.06 6.75
N GLY A 230 12.86 9.39 7.49
CA GLY A 230 12.85 9.45 8.96
C GLY A 230 12.25 10.74 9.54
N ARG A 231 11.53 11.55 8.76
CA ARG A 231 10.84 12.76 9.28
C ARG A 231 9.67 12.44 10.22
N TYR A 232 9.15 11.22 10.17
CA TYR A 232 8.12 10.72 11.07
C TYR A 232 8.74 9.83 12.14
N ASP A 233 8.54 10.17 13.39
CA ASP A 233 8.91 9.29 14.49
C ASP A 233 7.87 8.17 14.62
N LEU A 234 8.25 6.97 14.22
CA LEU A 234 7.45 5.76 14.29
C LEU A 234 8.12 4.72 15.22
N SER A 235 8.94 5.18 16.15
CA SER A 235 9.72 4.32 17.04
C SER A 235 8.87 3.64 18.13
N GLY A 236 7.57 3.95 18.19
CA GLY A 236 6.66 3.32 19.16
C GLY A 236 6.97 3.65 20.62
N SER A 237 7.56 4.82 20.89
CA SER A 237 7.67 5.30 22.26
C SER A 237 6.26 5.50 22.80
N THR A 238 5.76 4.50 23.51
CA THR A 238 4.67 4.67 24.46
C THR A 238 5.17 5.74 25.44
N GLY A 239 4.70 6.97 25.27
CA GLY A 239 4.84 7.98 26.31
C GLY A 239 4.24 7.39 27.58
N GLU A 240 5.04 7.37 28.63
CA GLU A 240 4.62 7.14 29.99
C GLU A 240 3.54 8.15 30.39
#